data_d051b0a9bfb3d8ffe393bb2c9507a047
#
_entry.id   d051b0a9bfb3d8ffe393bb2c9507a047
#
_cell.length_a   1.000
_cell.length_b   1.000
_cell.length_c   1.000
_cell.angle_alpha   90.00
_cell.angle_beta   90.00
_cell.angle_gamma   90.00
#
_symmetry.space_group_name_H-M   'P 1'
#
loop_
_entity.id
_entity.type
_entity.pdbx_description
1 polymer ?
#
loop_
_entity_poly.entity_id
_entity_poly.type
_entity_poly.pdbx_seq_one_letter_code
_entity_poly.pdbx_strand_id
1 'polypeptide(L)'
;MTGLDCILVPLDGSERAETALSWAYALPAQRVRLLRVCPDDHPESQAAAQYLEEVAARFHPPGRAIETRITHGGPAEGIVADAADADLIVMSTQGAGGGGRLLFGSVADRVARHAPTPTCLLRGGHHPVAVQPVRRIVTALDGSLAAERALPMATLFARELGVPIHLVSVSDQITSQAERGSDHGSRDRSAPRVESPATYLERTAASLGALDVAASTEIRCGPAALEVMATLGSGDLLIITTHGQGAARRWQIGNVAEKLLRQAAAPVVLVRADAP
;
A
#
# COMPACT_ATOMS: atom_id res chain seq x y z
N MET A 1 -7.89 -10.84 13.50
CA MET A 1 -6.93 -9.80 13.95
C MET A 1 -7.75 -8.56 14.24
N THR A 2 -7.71 -8.06 15.43
CA THR A 2 -8.45 -6.88 15.88
C THR A 2 -7.58 -5.64 15.59
N GLY A 3 -7.78 -4.96 14.47
CA GLY A 3 -7.12 -3.70 14.11
C GLY A 3 -5.58 -3.78 13.97
N LEU A 4 -4.96 -2.65 13.59
CA LEU A 4 -3.52 -2.46 13.70
C LEU A 4 -3.17 -2.05 15.14
N ASP A 5 -2.10 -2.60 15.69
CA ASP A 5 -1.59 -2.14 16.98
C ASP A 5 -0.74 -0.86 16.80
N CYS A 6 0.24 -0.88 15.92
CA CYS A 6 1.20 0.20 15.74
C CYS A 6 1.39 0.63 14.28
N ILE A 7 1.20 1.93 14.02
CA ILE A 7 1.65 2.56 12.78
C ILE A 7 2.96 3.31 13.03
N LEU A 8 3.98 3.01 12.24
CA LEU A 8 5.26 3.72 12.23
C LEU A 8 5.24 4.85 11.21
N VAL A 9 5.55 6.08 11.65
CA VAL A 9 5.65 7.26 10.79
C VAL A 9 7.06 7.83 10.87
N PRO A 10 7.92 7.56 9.90
CA PRO A 10 9.25 8.17 9.85
C PRO A 10 9.16 9.63 9.39
N LEU A 11 9.84 10.51 10.12
CA LEU A 11 9.85 11.95 9.92
C LEU A 11 11.30 12.45 9.74
N ASP A 12 11.53 13.25 8.71
CA ASP A 12 12.85 13.85 8.39
C ASP A 12 12.91 15.36 8.70
N GLY A 13 11.90 15.91 9.37
CA GLY A 13 11.77 17.32 9.68
C GLY A 13 11.18 18.16 8.53
N SER A 14 10.83 17.57 7.41
CA SER A 14 10.18 18.27 6.30
C SER A 14 8.66 18.26 6.43
N GLU A 15 8.00 19.33 5.99
CA GLU A 15 6.53 19.39 5.89
C GLU A 15 5.96 18.26 5.02
N ARG A 16 6.74 17.79 4.05
CA ARG A 16 6.35 16.68 3.18
C ARG A 16 6.27 15.36 3.93
N ALA A 17 7.21 15.09 4.83
CA ALA A 17 7.14 13.90 5.68
C ALA A 17 5.95 13.99 6.64
N GLU A 18 5.65 15.17 7.16
CA GLU A 18 4.51 15.39 8.04
C GLU A 18 3.14 15.14 7.38
N THR A 19 3.05 15.17 6.04
CA THR A 19 1.80 14.77 5.37
C THR A 19 1.39 13.33 5.67
N ALA A 20 2.35 12.46 6.03
CA ALA A 20 2.09 11.08 6.42
C ALA A 20 1.25 10.98 7.70
N LEU A 21 1.36 11.95 8.60
CA LEU A 21 0.63 11.97 9.85
C LEU A 21 -0.88 11.97 9.63
N SER A 22 -1.35 12.78 8.69
CA SER A 22 -2.76 12.85 8.35
C SER A 22 -3.34 11.51 7.94
N TRP A 23 -2.56 10.70 7.20
CA TRP A 23 -2.96 9.36 6.80
C TRP A 23 -2.84 8.33 7.93
N ALA A 24 -1.79 8.41 8.74
CA ALA A 24 -1.68 7.60 9.94
C ALA A 24 -2.89 7.79 10.88
N TYR A 25 -3.51 8.98 10.84
CA TYR A 25 -4.75 9.28 11.53
C TYR A 25 -6.00 8.63 10.94
N ALA A 26 -6.10 8.63 9.63
CA ALA A 26 -7.24 8.07 8.93
C ALA A 26 -7.30 6.54 9.01
N LEU A 27 -6.15 5.90 9.27
CA LEU A 27 -6.03 4.46 9.32
C LEU A 27 -6.25 3.92 10.74
N PRO A 28 -6.87 2.75 10.89
CA PRO A 28 -7.24 2.19 12.18
C PRO A 28 -6.03 1.60 12.90
N ALA A 29 -5.53 2.27 13.95
CA ALA A 29 -4.46 1.76 14.80
C ALA A 29 -4.65 2.19 16.25
N GLN A 30 -4.10 1.43 17.19
CA GLN A 30 -4.15 1.76 18.62
C GLN A 30 -3.12 2.83 18.98
N ARG A 31 -1.95 2.79 18.34
CA ARG A 31 -0.86 3.75 18.58
C ARG A 31 -0.17 4.17 17.28
N VAL A 32 0.46 5.35 17.35
CA VAL A 32 1.29 5.88 16.26
C VAL A 32 2.68 6.15 16.83
N ARG A 33 3.70 5.56 16.20
CA ARG A 33 5.09 5.80 16.54
C ARG A 33 5.71 6.78 15.56
N LEU A 34 6.15 7.93 16.05
CA LEU A 34 6.90 8.91 15.29
C LEU A 34 8.39 8.57 15.40
N LEU A 35 9.03 8.31 14.27
CA LEU A 35 10.45 7.95 14.23
C LEU A 35 11.29 9.02 13.57
N ARG A 36 12.39 9.41 14.22
CA ARG A 36 13.46 10.18 13.61
C ARG A 36 14.73 9.34 13.57
N VAL A 37 15.34 9.20 12.38
CA VAL A 37 16.66 8.59 12.23
C VAL A 37 17.70 9.71 12.11
N CYS A 38 18.66 9.75 13.03
CA CYS A 38 19.76 10.71 13.06
C CYS A 38 21.07 10.05 12.60
N PRO A 39 21.99 10.78 11.94
CA PRO A 39 23.34 10.29 11.68
C PRO A 39 24.09 9.96 12.96
N ASP A 40 25.01 8.97 12.91
CA ASP A 40 25.73 8.45 14.08
C ASP A 40 26.57 9.50 14.84
N ASP A 41 27.10 10.50 14.12
CA ASP A 41 28.08 11.46 14.66
C ASP A 41 27.51 12.85 14.99
N HIS A 42 26.17 13.01 15.06
CA HIS A 42 25.56 14.35 15.20
C HIS A 42 24.96 14.63 16.58
N PRO A 43 25.23 15.83 17.17
CA PRO A 43 24.60 16.29 18.41
C PRO A 43 23.11 16.64 18.25
N GLU A 44 22.50 16.33 17.11
CA GLU A 44 21.13 16.68 16.75
C GLU A 44 20.06 15.86 17.48
N SER A 45 20.43 14.87 18.31
CA SER A 45 19.45 14.03 19.02
C SER A 45 18.51 14.84 19.91
N GLN A 46 18.99 15.92 20.54
CA GLN A 46 18.15 16.78 21.37
C GLN A 46 17.16 17.60 20.52
N ALA A 47 17.62 18.19 19.41
CA ALA A 47 16.77 18.92 18.48
C ALA A 47 15.75 17.98 17.81
N ALA A 48 16.17 16.75 17.49
CA ALA A 48 15.28 15.73 16.96
C ALA A 48 14.20 15.29 17.96
N ALA A 49 14.56 15.16 19.25
CA ALA A 49 13.60 14.85 20.31
C ALA A 49 12.57 15.98 20.46
N GLN A 50 13.05 17.22 20.56
CA GLN A 50 12.18 18.39 20.65
C GLN A 50 11.24 18.48 19.45
N TYR A 51 11.74 18.28 18.23
CA TYR A 51 10.91 18.25 17.02
C TYR A 51 9.80 17.20 17.10
N LEU A 52 10.13 15.95 17.49
CA LEU A 52 9.14 14.89 17.61
C LEU A 52 8.10 15.20 18.70
N GLU A 53 8.50 15.79 19.81
CA GLU A 53 7.58 16.21 20.88
C GLU A 53 6.64 17.32 20.40
N GLU A 54 7.15 18.31 19.66
CA GLU A 54 6.35 19.38 19.07
C GLU A 54 5.34 18.82 18.06
N VAL A 55 5.76 17.86 17.22
CA VAL A 55 4.88 17.17 16.27
C VAL A 55 3.83 16.36 17.04
N ALA A 56 4.22 15.59 18.05
CA ALA A 56 3.31 14.80 18.86
C ALA A 56 2.26 15.68 19.56
N ALA A 57 2.66 16.85 20.09
CA ALA A 57 1.76 17.80 20.73
C ALA A 57 0.74 18.42 19.76
N ARG A 58 1.17 18.75 18.53
CA ARG A 58 0.28 19.26 17.46
C ARG A 58 -0.65 18.18 16.91
N PHE A 59 -0.18 16.97 16.94
CA PHE A 59 -0.80 15.82 16.32
C PHE A 59 -1.32 14.87 17.39
N HIS A 60 -2.43 15.19 18.03
CA HIS A 60 -3.02 14.37 19.09
C HIS A 60 -4.32 13.70 18.62
N PRO A 61 -4.26 12.43 18.12
CA PRO A 61 -5.46 11.71 17.73
C PRO A 61 -6.28 11.34 18.97
N PRO A 62 -7.58 11.59 18.95
CA PRO A 62 -8.44 11.16 20.05
C PRO A 62 -8.35 9.65 20.24
N GLY A 63 -8.06 9.20 21.46
CA GLY A 63 -8.09 7.79 21.83
C GLY A 63 -6.93 6.94 21.33
N ARG A 64 -5.84 7.56 20.83
CA ARG A 64 -4.63 6.82 20.40
C ARG A 64 -3.41 7.28 21.16
N ALA A 65 -2.51 6.33 21.45
CA ALA A 65 -1.21 6.64 22.01
C ALA A 65 -0.26 7.15 20.92
N ILE A 66 0.52 8.20 21.24
CA ILE A 66 1.65 8.63 20.41
C ILE A 66 2.93 8.26 21.13
N GLU A 67 3.83 7.58 20.44
CA GLU A 67 5.18 7.28 20.88
C GLU A 67 6.18 8.05 20.01
N THR A 68 7.23 8.59 20.62
CA THR A 68 8.35 9.19 19.90
C THR A 68 9.58 8.31 20.04
N ARG A 69 10.31 8.11 18.95
CA ARG A 69 11.53 7.32 18.95
C ARG A 69 12.61 7.96 18.10
N ILE A 70 13.83 7.94 18.60
CA ILE A 70 15.02 8.34 17.87
C ILE A 70 15.90 7.11 17.72
N THR A 71 16.43 6.91 16.52
CA THR A 71 17.44 5.91 16.23
C THR A 71 18.57 6.55 15.44
N HIS A 72 19.73 5.88 15.36
CA HIS A 72 20.91 6.38 14.67
C HIS A 72 21.29 5.48 13.50
N GLY A 73 22.01 6.06 12.52
CA GLY A 73 22.50 5.36 11.35
C GLY A 73 21.87 5.83 10.04
N GLY A 74 21.87 4.92 9.06
CA GLY A 74 21.25 5.20 7.76
C GLY A 74 19.72 5.30 7.85
N PRO A 75 19.09 6.32 7.24
CA PRO A 75 17.64 6.55 7.38
C PRO A 75 16.78 5.33 6.99
N ALA A 76 17.08 4.68 5.88
CA ALA A 76 16.27 3.54 5.43
C ALA A 76 16.48 2.31 6.33
N GLU A 77 17.71 2.05 6.73
CA GLU A 77 18.10 0.95 7.60
C GLU A 77 17.46 1.11 9.00
N GLY A 78 17.49 2.32 9.54
CA GLY A 78 16.85 2.64 10.83
C GLY A 78 15.33 2.45 10.78
N ILE A 79 14.68 2.91 9.71
CA ILE A 79 13.22 2.72 9.52
C ILE A 79 12.88 1.23 9.42
N VAL A 80 13.63 0.47 8.61
CA VAL A 80 13.39 -0.98 8.43
C VAL A 80 13.58 -1.75 9.72
N ALA A 81 14.59 -1.39 10.51
CA ALA A 81 14.85 -2.03 11.80
C ALA A 81 13.74 -1.74 12.82
N ASP A 82 13.29 -0.48 12.89
CA ASP A 82 12.23 -0.07 13.83
C ASP A 82 10.83 -0.57 13.43
N ALA A 83 10.66 -0.89 12.14
CA ALA A 83 9.40 -1.43 11.61
C ALA A 83 9.13 -2.89 12.03
N ALA A 84 10.09 -3.59 12.62
CA ALA A 84 9.90 -4.97 13.07
C ALA A 84 8.77 -5.12 14.10
N ASP A 85 8.50 -4.07 14.89
CA ASP A 85 7.46 -4.01 15.92
C ASP A 85 6.23 -3.19 15.47
N ALA A 86 6.11 -2.89 14.19
CA ALA A 86 4.98 -2.14 13.65
C ALA A 86 4.21 -2.98 12.63
N ASP A 87 2.91 -2.73 12.53
CA ASP A 87 2.02 -3.42 11.60
C ASP A 87 1.96 -2.72 10.23
N LEU A 88 2.27 -1.43 10.20
CA LEU A 88 2.24 -0.60 9.01
C LEU A 88 3.25 0.53 9.11
N ILE A 89 4.00 0.78 8.05
CA ILE A 89 4.76 2.03 7.87
C ILE A 89 3.91 2.99 7.04
N VAL A 90 3.78 4.24 7.46
CA VAL A 90 3.13 5.30 6.67
C VAL A 90 4.14 6.41 6.41
N MET A 91 4.49 6.64 5.16
CA MET A 91 5.51 7.62 4.81
C MET A 91 5.26 8.32 3.48
N SER A 92 5.76 9.54 3.34
CA SER A 92 5.81 10.25 2.07
C SER A 92 6.87 9.63 1.15
N THR A 93 6.58 9.57 -0.15
CA THR A 93 7.57 9.14 -1.17
C THR A 93 8.66 10.18 -1.41
N GLN A 94 8.52 11.41 -0.88
CA GLN A 94 9.49 12.50 -1.01
C GLN A 94 9.73 13.13 0.36
N GLY A 95 10.99 13.25 0.74
CA GLY A 95 11.44 13.96 1.95
C GLY A 95 12.18 15.26 1.62
N ALA A 96 12.98 15.76 2.56
CA ALA A 96 13.75 17.00 2.45
C ALA A 96 14.70 17.07 1.23
N GLY A 97 15.21 15.92 0.75
CA GLY A 97 16.14 15.82 -0.38
C GLY A 97 15.48 15.77 -1.77
N GLY A 98 14.16 15.82 -1.87
CA GLY A 98 13.43 15.61 -3.13
C GLY A 98 13.37 16.83 -4.04
N GLY A 99 14.29 16.93 -5.02
CA GLY A 99 14.41 18.03 -5.98
C GLY A 99 13.51 17.98 -7.23
N GLY A 100 12.49 17.13 -7.32
CA GLY A 100 11.68 17.04 -8.54
C GLY A 100 10.32 16.38 -8.38
N ARG A 101 9.35 16.80 -9.20
CA ARG A 101 7.93 16.37 -9.16
C ARG A 101 7.66 14.89 -9.43
N LEU A 102 8.67 14.10 -9.82
CA LEU A 102 8.50 12.72 -10.33
C LEU A 102 9.43 11.70 -9.67
N LEU A 103 10.22 12.09 -8.67
CA LEU A 103 11.20 11.17 -8.09
C LEU A 103 10.64 10.50 -6.83
N PHE A 104 10.64 9.19 -6.86
CA PHE A 104 10.52 8.34 -5.70
C PHE A 104 11.80 8.49 -4.87
N GLY A 105 11.69 8.97 -3.63
CA GLY A 105 12.87 9.26 -2.80
C GLY A 105 13.68 8.01 -2.49
N SER A 106 15.00 8.16 -2.37
CA SER A 106 15.92 7.03 -2.13
C SER A 106 15.60 6.26 -0.83
N VAL A 107 15.18 6.95 0.23
CA VAL A 107 14.77 6.33 1.49
C VAL A 107 13.47 5.55 1.30
N ALA A 108 12.45 6.15 0.68
CA ALA A 108 11.18 5.49 0.42
C ALA A 108 11.34 4.27 -0.49
N ASP A 109 12.17 4.35 -1.53
CA ASP A 109 12.48 3.22 -2.42
C ASP A 109 13.15 2.07 -1.65
N ARG A 110 14.11 2.37 -0.80
CA ARG A 110 14.78 1.37 0.04
C ARG A 110 13.83 0.73 1.05
N VAL A 111 13.02 1.52 1.75
CA VAL A 111 12.01 1.01 2.69
C VAL A 111 11.03 0.11 1.97
N ALA A 112 10.45 0.55 0.85
CA ALA A 112 9.52 -0.24 0.05
C ALA A 112 10.09 -1.59 -0.41
N ARG A 113 11.40 -1.63 -0.70
CA ARG A 113 12.09 -2.87 -1.12
C ARG A 113 12.48 -3.78 0.05
N HIS A 114 12.80 -3.24 1.21
CA HIS A 114 13.46 -4.00 2.26
C HIS A 114 12.64 -4.16 3.54
N ALA A 115 11.62 -3.33 3.78
CA ALA A 115 10.80 -3.48 4.95
C ALA A 115 9.98 -4.78 4.88
N PRO A 116 10.00 -5.63 5.91
CA PRO A 116 9.11 -6.78 6.00
C PRO A 116 7.66 -6.35 6.24
N THR A 117 7.50 -5.22 6.90
CA THR A 117 6.23 -4.61 7.27
C THR A 117 5.56 -3.95 6.06
N PRO A 118 4.25 -4.10 5.86
CA PRO A 118 3.51 -3.36 4.85
C PRO A 118 3.78 -1.86 4.93
N THR A 119 3.89 -1.21 3.77
CA THR A 119 4.26 0.21 3.71
C THR A 119 3.24 1.00 2.90
N CYS A 120 2.57 1.95 3.55
CA CYS A 120 1.71 2.94 2.91
C CYS A 120 2.55 4.12 2.41
N LEU A 121 2.59 4.29 1.11
CA LEU A 121 3.39 5.29 0.42
C LEU A 121 2.48 6.41 -0.12
N LEU A 122 2.77 7.62 0.31
CA LEU A 122 2.01 8.81 -0.04
C LEU A 122 2.80 9.64 -1.04
N ARG A 123 2.18 9.94 -2.16
CA ARG A 123 2.80 10.85 -3.12
C ARG A 123 2.76 12.28 -2.57
N GLY A 124 3.92 12.86 -2.31
CA GLY A 124 4.05 14.22 -1.80
C GLY A 124 3.41 15.25 -2.74
N GLY A 125 2.32 15.85 -2.29
CA GLY A 125 1.73 17.05 -2.85
C GLY A 125 2.11 18.26 -1.99
N HIS A 126 2.04 19.48 -2.56
CA HIS A 126 2.53 20.71 -1.94
C HIS A 126 1.69 21.27 -0.78
N HIS A 127 0.65 20.58 -0.34
CA HIS A 127 -0.17 21.02 0.79
C HIS A 127 -0.57 19.82 1.66
N PRO A 128 -0.75 20.02 2.98
CA PRO A 128 -1.50 19.08 3.79
C PRO A 128 -2.92 19.03 3.19
N VAL A 129 -3.12 18.12 2.25
CA VAL A 129 -4.46 17.83 1.75
C VAL A 129 -5.23 17.39 2.96
N ALA A 130 -6.31 18.11 3.28
CA ALA A 130 -7.27 17.62 4.26
C ALA A 130 -7.54 16.16 3.94
N VAL A 131 -7.20 15.26 4.89
CA VAL A 131 -7.34 13.82 4.66
C VAL A 131 -8.78 13.56 4.31
N GLN A 132 -9.00 13.19 3.08
CA GLN A 132 -10.32 12.72 2.70
C GLN A 132 -10.50 11.35 3.33
N PRO A 133 -11.65 11.09 3.94
CA PRO A 133 -11.91 9.77 4.48
C PRO A 133 -11.76 8.73 3.35
N VAL A 134 -11.12 7.62 3.66
CA VAL A 134 -11.08 6.48 2.75
C VAL A 134 -12.52 6.05 2.48
N ARG A 135 -12.89 5.95 1.21
CA ARG A 135 -14.24 5.57 0.78
C ARG A 135 -14.29 4.18 0.19
N ARG A 136 -13.16 3.70 -0.32
CA ARG A 136 -13.07 2.40 -0.99
C ARG A 136 -11.63 1.91 -0.95
N ILE A 137 -11.48 0.60 -0.77
CA ILE A 137 -10.20 -0.08 -0.96
C ILE A 137 -10.17 -0.62 -2.39
N VAL A 138 -9.10 -0.36 -3.14
CA VAL A 138 -8.89 -0.95 -4.46
C VAL A 138 -7.77 -1.98 -4.35
N THR A 139 -7.96 -3.18 -4.90
CA THR A 139 -6.94 -4.24 -4.90
C THR A 139 -6.82 -4.82 -6.32
N ALA A 140 -5.62 -4.73 -6.88
CA ALA A 140 -5.33 -5.29 -8.20
C ALA A 140 -4.85 -6.74 -8.07
N LEU A 141 -5.52 -7.66 -8.76
CA LEU A 141 -5.27 -9.10 -8.70
C LEU A 141 -5.02 -9.64 -10.11
N ASP A 142 -3.98 -10.46 -10.25
CA ASP A 142 -3.60 -11.11 -11.50
C ASP A 142 -3.81 -12.64 -11.48
N GLY A 143 -4.53 -13.13 -10.47
CA GLY A 143 -4.80 -14.56 -10.29
C GLY A 143 -3.66 -15.32 -9.61
N SER A 144 -2.56 -14.67 -9.24
CA SER A 144 -1.46 -15.32 -8.51
C SER A 144 -1.70 -15.33 -7.00
N LEU A 145 -1.20 -16.36 -6.32
CA LEU A 145 -1.17 -16.41 -4.85
C LEU A 145 -0.36 -15.25 -4.25
N ALA A 146 0.61 -14.75 -4.99
CA ALA A 146 1.39 -13.58 -4.60
C ALA A 146 0.51 -12.33 -4.51
N ALA A 147 -0.34 -12.07 -5.51
CA ALA A 147 -1.27 -10.94 -5.49
C ALA A 147 -2.35 -11.09 -4.39
N GLU A 148 -2.80 -12.31 -4.10
CA GLU A 148 -3.80 -12.56 -3.04
C GLU A 148 -3.31 -12.21 -1.64
N ARG A 149 -1.99 -12.10 -1.42
CA ARG A 149 -1.44 -11.64 -0.13
C ARG A 149 -1.80 -10.19 0.22
N ALA A 150 -2.32 -9.41 -0.72
CA ALA A 150 -2.91 -8.11 -0.44
C ALA A 150 -4.27 -8.19 0.28
N LEU A 151 -5.01 -9.30 0.09
CA LEU A 151 -6.38 -9.44 0.58
C LEU A 151 -6.55 -9.39 2.11
N PRO A 152 -5.67 -9.99 2.93
CA PRO A 152 -5.78 -9.87 4.39
C PRO A 152 -5.73 -8.42 4.86
N MET A 153 -4.79 -7.62 4.33
CA MET A 153 -4.67 -6.19 4.67
C MET A 153 -5.87 -5.39 4.13
N ALA A 154 -6.31 -5.67 2.91
CA ALA A 154 -7.50 -5.04 2.32
C ALA A 154 -8.75 -5.33 3.16
N THR A 155 -8.93 -6.58 3.59
CA THR A 155 -10.05 -7.02 4.43
C THR A 155 -10.02 -6.33 5.79
N LEU A 156 -8.84 -6.25 6.43
CA LEU A 156 -8.66 -5.55 7.69
C LEU A 156 -9.10 -4.09 7.59
N PHE A 157 -8.58 -3.36 6.60
CA PHE A 157 -8.93 -1.95 6.43
C PHE A 157 -10.40 -1.76 6.05
N ALA A 158 -10.95 -2.60 5.17
CA ALA A 158 -12.34 -2.51 4.77
C ALA A 158 -13.29 -2.66 5.99
N ARG A 159 -13.01 -3.60 6.87
CA ARG A 159 -13.80 -3.84 8.09
C ARG A 159 -13.68 -2.70 9.09
N GLU A 160 -12.45 -2.28 9.38
CA GLU A 160 -12.19 -1.23 10.38
C GLU A 160 -12.69 0.16 9.93
N LEU A 161 -12.64 0.44 8.64
CA LEU A 161 -13.09 1.71 8.07
C LEU A 161 -14.56 1.68 7.63
N GLY A 162 -15.19 0.50 7.58
CA GLY A 162 -16.57 0.34 7.11
C GLY A 162 -16.75 0.64 5.63
N VAL A 163 -15.75 0.32 4.79
CA VAL A 163 -15.73 0.64 3.35
C VAL A 163 -15.67 -0.61 2.48
N PRO A 164 -16.19 -0.57 1.24
CA PRO A 164 -16.13 -1.71 0.34
C PRO A 164 -14.73 -1.92 -0.26
N ILE A 165 -14.50 -3.14 -0.76
CA ILE A 165 -13.34 -3.49 -1.58
C ILE A 165 -13.74 -3.52 -3.05
N HIS A 166 -12.90 -2.95 -3.93
CA HIS A 166 -13.01 -3.05 -5.37
C HIS A 166 -11.86 -3.89 -5.91
N LEU A 167 -12.17 -5.07 -6.43
CA LEU A 167 -11.22 -6.00 -7.00
C LEU A 167 -11.06 -5.72 -8.50
N VAL A 168 -9.85 -5.46 -8.95
CA VAL A 168 -9.53 -5.17 -10.35
C VAL A 168 -8.60 -6.22 -10.89
N SER A 169 -8.93 -6.80 -12.04
CA SER A 169 -8.02 -7.62 -12.82
C SER A 169 -7.82 -7.01 -14.21
N VAL A 170 -6.57 -7.01 -14.68
CA VAL A 170 -6.25 -6.47 -15.99
C VAL A 170 -5.72 -7.58 -16.89
N SER A 171 -6.34 -7.76 -18.04
CA SER A 171 -5.94 -8.71 -19.06
C SER A 171 -5.25 -8.00 -20.23
N ASP A 172 -4.18 -8.57 -20.76
CA ASP A 172 -3.53 -8.06 -21.97
C ASP A 172 -4.34 -8.35 -23.24
N GLN A 173 -5.31 -9.25 -23.18
CA GLN A 173 -6.16 -9.62 -24.30
C GLN A 173 -7.62 -9.30 -23.99
N ILE A 174 -8.29 -8.69 -24.97
CA ILE A 174 -9.75 -8.69 -25.04
C ILE A 174 -10.14 -10.16 -25.32
N THR A 175 -10.31 -10.95 -24.28
CA THR A 175 -11.10 -12.18 -24.39
C THR A 175 -12.51 -11.72 -24.70
N SER A 176 -12.72 -11.50 -26.01
CA SER A 176 -14.02 -11.12 -26.54
C SER A 176 -15.05 -12.12 -26.01
N GLN A 177 -16.21 -11.62 -25.61
CA GLN A 177 -17.43 -12.39 -25.33
C GLN A 177 -17.85 -13.32 -26.52
N ALA A 178 -17.05 -13.40 -27.57
CA ALA A 178 -17.24 -14.23 -28.75
C ALA A 178 -17.07 -15.75 -28.51
N GLU A 179 -16.60 -16.20 -27.35
CA GLU A 179 -16.53 -17.63 -27.05
C GLU A 179 -17.85 -18.26 -26.58
N ARG A 180 -18.95 -17.49 -26.54
CA ARG A 180 -20.29 -18.05 -26.25
C ARG A 180 -21.01 -18.62 -27.49
N GLY A 181 -20.40 -18.63 -28.64
CA GLY A 181 -21.15 -18.95 -29.89
C GLY A 181 -20.44 -19.68 -31.02
N SER A 182 -19.34 -20.35 -30.82
CA SER A 182 -18.78 -21.22 -31.89
C SER A 182 -18.45 -22.62 -31.36
N ASP A 183 -19.49 -23.44 -31.39
CA ASP A 183 -19.38 -24.89 -31.43
C ASP A 183 -18.84 -25.30 -32.81
N HIS A 184 -17.54 -25.56 -32.91
CA HIS A 184 -16.95 -26.45 -33.96
C HIS A 184 -15.44 -26.59 -33.70
N GLY A 185 -15.05 -27.78 -33.24
CA GLY A 185 -13.66 -28.25 -33.30
C GLY A 185 -13.12 -28.77 -31.95
N SER A 186 -13.05 -30.08 -31.85
CA SER A 186 -12.40 -30.94 -30.84
C SER A 186 -11.41 -30.23 -29.88
N ARG A 187 -11.92 -29.74 -28.79
CA ARG A 187 -11.08 -29.38 -27.62
C ARG A 187 -10.87 -30.66 -26.82
N ASP A 188 -9.62 -31.00 -26.60
CA ASP A 188 -9.24 -32.03 -25.65
C ASP A 188 -9.84 -31.67 -24.25
N ARG A 189 -10.82 -32.47 -23.81
CA ARG A 189 -11.56 -32.31 -22.57
C ARG A 189 -10.73 -32.64 -21.34
N SER A 190 -9.48 -33.03 -21.49
CA SER A 190 -8.57 -33.44 -20.40
C SER A 190 -7.65 -32.34 -19.90
N ALA A 191 -7.55 -31.18 -20.56
CA ALA A 191 -6.75 -30.05 -20.06
C ALA A 191 -7.45 -29.40 -18.88
N PRO A 192 -6.72 -29.10 -17.77
CA PRO A 192 -7.30 -28.35 -16.64
C PRO A 192 -7.81 -27.00 -17.16
N ARG A 193 -9.10 -26.72 -16.90
CA ARG A 193 -9.70 -25.43 -17.26
C ARG A 193 -9.00 -24.35 -16.45
N VAL A 194 -8.25 -23.50 -17.14
CA VAL A 194 -7.74 -22.27 -16.54
C VAL A 194 -8.94 -21.40 -16.14
N GLU A 195 -9.04 -21.07 -14.87
CA GLU A 195 -10.11 -20.22 -14.33
C GLU A 195 -10.10 -18.88 -15.06
N SER A 196 -11.27 -18.41 -15.51
CA SER A 196 -11.34 -17.09 -16.14
C SER A 196 -11.13 -15.98 -15.14
N PRO A 197 -10.57 -14.81 -15.54
CA PRO A 197 -10.43 -13.67 -14.62
C PRO A 197 -11.75 -13.26 -13.95
N ALA A 198 -12.89 -13.39 -14.66
CA ALA A 198 -14.21 -13.11 -14.13
C ALA A 198 -14.57 -14.07 -12.98
N THR A 199 -14.49 -15.37 -13.24
CA THR A 199 -14.80 -16.41 -12.24
C THR A 199 -13.88 -16.30 -11.03
N TYR A 200 -12.61 -16.02 -11.26
CA TYR A 200 -11.63 -15.78 -10.20
C TYR A 200 -12.01 -14.60 -9.29
N LEU A 201 -12.34 -13.43 -9.88
CA LEU A 201 -12.73 -12.26 -9.10
C LEU A 201 -14.07 -12.46 -8.38
N GLU A 202 -15.05 -13.10 -9.02
CA GLU A 202 -16.34 -13.42 -8.41
C GLU A 202 -16.19 -14.36 -7.21
N ARG A 203 -15.37 -15.40 -7.32
CA ARG A 203 -15.04 -16.30 -6.21
C ARG A 203 -14.35 -15.56 -5.07
N THR A 204 -13.41 -14.69 -5.39
CA THR A 204 -12.69 -13.88 -4.39
C THR A 204 -13.64 -12.91 -3.70
N ALA A 205 -14.52 -12.24 -4.43
CA ALA A 205 -15.54 -11.35 -3.88
C ALA A 205 -16.53 -12.10 -2.97
N ALA A 206 -16.96 -13.31 -3.36
CA ALA A 206 -17.81 -14.16 -2.54
C ALA A 206 -17.12 -14.55 -1.21
N SER A 207 -15.82 -14.83 -1.25
CA SER A 207 -15.03 -15.13 -0.05
C SER A 207 -14.94 -13.92 0.89
N LEU A 208 -14.83 -12.71 0.37
CA LEU A 208 -14.88 -11.47 1.16
C LEU A 208 -16.28 -11.24 1.75
N GLY A 209 -17.34 -11.52 0.99
CA GLY A 209 -18.72 -11.46 1.49
C GLY A 209 -18.97 -12.40 2.68
N ALA A 210 -18.34 -13.57 2.70
CA ALA A 210 -18.40 -14.48 3.85
C ALA A 210 -17.68 -13.93 5.10
N LEU A 211 -16.90 -12.87 4.97
CA LEU A 211 -16.24 -12.11 6.04
C LEU A 211 -16.94 -10.78 6.35
N ASP A 212 -18.17 -10.60 5.89
CA ASP A 212 -18.97 -9.36 6.02
C ASP A 212 -18.30 -8.12 5.37
N VAL A 213 -17.56 -8.33 4.29
CA VAL A 213 -16.94 -7.25 3.52
C VAL A 213 -17.61 -7.15 2.15
N ALA A 214 -18.23 -6.00 1.87
CA ALA A 214 -18.81 -5.73 0.56
C ALA A 214 -17.68 -5.64 -0.49
N ALA A 215 -17.83 -6.39 -1.58
CA ALA A 215 -16.86 -6.39 -2.65
C ALA A 215 -17.52 -6.22 -4.03
N SER A 216 -16.86 -5.49 -4.92
CA SER A 216 -17.19 -5.37 -6.33
C SER A 216 -16.01 -5.77 -7.20
N THR A 217 -16.28 -6.16 -8.43
CA THR A 217 -15.27 -6.68 -9.36
C THR A 217 -15.26 -5.89 -10.65
N GLU A 218 -14.09 -5.67 -11.23
CA GLU A 218 -13.91 -5.05 -12.53
C GLU A 218 -12.80 -5.77 -13.32
N ILE A 219 -13.07 -6.04 -14.60
CA ILE A 219 -12.06 -6.53 -15.52
C ILE A 219 -11.77 -5.43 -16.53
N ARG A 220 -10.49 -5.14 -16.69
CA ARG A 220 -10.01 -4.14 -17.63
C ARG A 220 -9.08 -4.79 -18.67
N CYS A 221 -8.88 -4.11 -19.78
CA CYS A 221 -7.99 -4.57 -20.85
C CYS A 221 -7.00 -3.47 -21.21
N GLY A 222 -5.71 -3.82 -21.24
CA GLY A 222 -4.66 -2.88 -21.58
C GLY A 222 -3.44 -2.98 -20.66
N PRO A 223 -2.58 -1.96 -20.66
CA PRO A 223 -1.38 -1.92 -19.80
C PRO A 223 -1.77 -1.86 -18.32
N ALA A 224 -1.48 -2.92 -17.57
CA ALA A 224 -1.99 -3.17 -16.22
C ALA A 224 -1.90 -1.95 -15.29
N ALA A 225 -0.73 -1.30 -15.19
CA ALA A 225 -0.58 -0.15 -14.29
C ALA A 225 -1.45 1.06 -14.71
N LEU A 226 -1.65 1.29 -16.01
CA LEU A 226 -2.48 2.39 -16.50
C LEU A 226 -3.95 2.11 -16.24
N GLU A 227 -4.36 0.88 -16.49
CA GLU A 227 -5.74 0.45 -16.27
C GLU A 227 -6.11 0.49 -14.78
N VAL A 228 -5.23 0.01 -13.89
CA VAL A 228 -5.43 0.15 -12.44
C VAL A 228 -5.51 1.60 -12.03
N MET A 229 -4.62 2.48 -12.51
CA MET A 229 -4.69 3.91 -12.19
C MET A 229 -5.98 4.57 -12.68
N ALA A 230 -6.51 4.14 -13.81
CA ALA A 230 -7.77 4.66 -14.36
C ALA A 230 -9.01 4.28 -13.52
N THR A 231 -8.92 3.26 -12.66
CA THR A 231 -10.01 2.92 -11.72
C THR A 231 -9.99 3.75 -10.44
N LEU A 232 -8.85 4.42 -10.14
CA LEU A 232 -8.67 5.12 -8.87
C LEU A 232 -9.38 6.47 -8.89
N GLY A 233 -10.17 6.70 -7.86
CA GLY A 233 -10.87 7.94 -7.60
C GLY A 233 -10.43 8.63 -6.31
N SER A 234 -11.03 9.77 -6.02
CA SER A 234 -10.82 10.50 -4.78
C SER A 234 -11.37 9.71 -3.59
N GLY A 235 -10.54 9.50 -2.58
CA GLY A 235 -10.87 8.70 -1.39
C GLY A 235 -10.60 7.21 -1.55
N ASP A 236 -9.97 6.77 -2.63
CA ASP A 236 -9.51 5.39 -2.76
C ASP A 236 -8.17 5.18 -2.04
N LEU A 237 -8.01 3.99 -1.47
CA LEU A 237 -6.75 3.45 -0.96
C LEU A 237 -6.39 2.22 -1.79
N LEU A 238 -5.27 2.27 -2.52
CA LEU A 238 -4.81 1.15 -3.32
C LEU A 238 -3.97 0.21 -2.46
N ILE A 239 -4.31 -1.07 -2.42
CA ILE A 239 -3.54 -2.11 -1.73
C ILE A 239 -3.08 -3.15 -2.74
N ILE A 240 -1.79 -3.31 -2.88
CA ILE A 240 -1.15 -4.24 -3.83
C ILE A 240 0.02 -4.96 -3.18
N THR A 241 0.48 -6.00 -3.84
CA THR A 241 1.69 -6.70 -3.45
C THR A 241 2.91 -6.20 -4.23
N THR A 242 4.10 -6.48 -3.70
CA THR A 242 5.38 -6.12 -4.35
C THR A 242 5.50 -6.71 -5.75
N HIS A 243 4.90 -7.89 -6.00
CA HIS A 243 4.91 -8.54 -7.31
C HIS A 243 3.75 -9.54 -7.45
N GLY A 244 3.40 -9.88 -8.68
CA GLY A 244 2.41 -10.91 -9.06
C GLY A 244 3.08 -12.08 -9.77
N GLN A 245 2.49 -12.56 -10.86
CA GLN A 245 2.91 -13.77 -11.61
C GLN A 245 4.36 -13.77 -12.13
N GLY A 246 5.02 -12.63 -12.28
CA GLY A 246 6.27 -12.52 -13.03
C GLY A 246 7.57 -12.40 -12.25
N ALA A 247 7.57 -12.41 -10.92
CA ALA A 247 8.77 -12.05 -10.16
C ALA A 247 9.38 -13.22 -9.38
N ALA A 248 10.58 -13.59 -9.77
CA ALA A 248 11.34 -14.68 -9.17
C ALA A 248 12.44 -14.24 -8.20
N ARG A 249 12.58 -12.95 -7.86
CA ARG A 249 13.70 -12.48 -7.05
C ARG A 249 13.24 -11.75 -5.78
N ARG A 250 13.73 -12.20 -4.63
CA ARG A 250 13.68 -11.47 -3.35
C ARG A 250 14.16 -10.03 -3.56
N TRP A 251 13.47 -9.07 -2.94
CA TRP A 251 13.82 -7.64 -2.91
C TRP A 251 13.52 -6.82 -4.18
N GLN A 252 12.84 -7.37 -5.17
CA GLN A 252 12.41 -6.62 -6.35
C GLN A 252 10.93 -6.23 -6.23
N ILE A 253 10.63 -4.99 -6.60
CA ILE A 253 9.26 -4.54 -6.84
C ILE A 253 8.97 -4.79 -8.32
N GLY A 254 7.83 -5.44 -8.62
CA GLY A 254 7.41 -5.71 -9.99
C GLY A 254 7.11 -4.42 -10.77
N ASN A 255 7.24 -4.48 -12.09
CA ASN A 255 7.06 -3.30 -12.97
C ASN A 255 5.71 -2.60 -12.79
N VAL A 256 4.63 -3.34 -12.56
CA VAL A 256 3.28 -2.78 -12.33
C VAL A 256 3.26 -2.03 -11.00
N ALA A 257 3.69 -2.68 -9.93
CA ALA A 257 3.75 -2.07 -8.58
C ALA A 257 4.65 -0.83 -8.57
N GLU A 258 5.84 -0.89 -9.19
CA GLU A 258 6.74 0.26 -9.29
C GLU A 258 6.09 1.45 -10.02
N LYS A 259 5.39 1.19 -11.13
CA LYS A 259 4.71 2.23 -11.89
C LYS A 259 3.55 2.83 -11.10
N LEU A 260 2.79 2.01 -10.37
CA LEU A 260 1.72 2.48 -9.49
C LEU A 260 2.28 3.35 -8.35
N LEU A 261 3.34 2.93 -7.67
CA LEU A 261 4.00 3.70 -6.62
C LEU A 261 4.49 5.07 -7.10
N ARG A 262 4.96 5.16 -8.35
CA ARG A 262 5.47 6.41 -8.92
C ARG A 262 4.37 7.34 -9.44
N GLN A 263 3.22 6.82 -9.86
CA GLN A 263 2.27 7.58 -10.68
C GLN A 263 0.85 7.62 -10.10
N ALA A 264 0.45 6.70 -9.23
CA ALA A 264 -0.88 6.72 -8.64
C ALA A 264 -1.12 8.01 -7.85
N ALA A 265 -2.30 8.59 -8.02
CA ALA A 265 -2.73 9.76 -7.24
C ALA A 265 -3.24 9.36 -5.85
N ALA A 266 -3.75 8.14 -5.71
CA ALA A 266 -4.18 7.57 -4.44
C ALA A 266 -2.97 7.07 -3.63
N PRO A 267 -3.05 7.02 -2.30
CA PRO A 267 -2.09 6.32 -1.47
C PRO A 267 -1.99 4.84 -1.84
N VAL A 268 -0.80 4.29 -1.74
CA VAL A 268 -0.54 2.90 -2.09
C VAL A 268 0.02 2.15 -0.89
N VAL A 269 -0.69 1.16 -0.41
CA VAL A 269 -0.19 0.18 0.56
C VAL A 269 0.46 -0.96 -0.19
N LEU A 270 1.75 -1.10 0.01
CA LEU A 270 2.55 -2.16 -0.58
C LEU A 270 2.71 -3.29 0.44
N VAL A 271 2.22 -4.47 0.12
CA VAL A 271 2.34 -5.68 0.93
C VAL A 271 3.40 -6.58 0.31
N ARG A 272 4.25 -7.17 1.15
CA ARG A 272 5.26 -8.12 0.67
C ARG A 272 4.61 -9.43 0.19
N ALA A 273 4.90 -9.81 -1.03
CA ALA A 273 4.40 -11.08 -1.59
C ALA A 273 5.13 -12.32 -1.01
N ASP A 274 6.32 -12.13 -0.44
CA ASP A 274 7.19 -13.15 0.16
C ASP A 274 7.24 -13.08 1.69
N ALA A 275 6.34 -12.32 2.33
CA ALA A 275 6.21 -12.32 3.79
C ALA A 275 5.75 -13.70 4.28
N PRO A 276 6.28 -14.20 5.41
CA PRO A 276 5.94 -15.52 5.95
C PRO A 276 4.45 -15.67 6.30
#